data_61699caba18e87b7a93e8da94aa3e258
#
_entry.id   61699caba18e87b7a93e8da94aa3e258
#
_cell.length_a   1.000
_cell.length_b   1.000
_cell.length_c   1.000
_cell.angle_alpha   90.00
_cell.angle_beta   90.00
_cell.angle_gamma   90.00
#
_symmetry.space_group_name_H-M   'P 1'
#
loop_
_entity.id
_entity.type
_entity.pdbx_description
1 polymer ?
#
loop_
_entity_poly.entity_id
_entity_poly.type
_entity_poly.pdbx_seq_one_letter_code
_entity_poly.pdbx_strand_id
1 'polypeptide(L)'
;GMLLRAAGFATMAVAHEPWLLWFSCFLSGIGGTLFDPPRTALVVKLIRPQHRGRFFSILMMQDSAGAVIGALLGSWLLQYDFRLVCAAGAVLFILCALFNGLYLPAWKLSTVKAPVREGLGRVLHDKRFVTYVLTLTGYYMLAVQVMLMLPIMVNDIAGTPAAVKWMYAIEAALSLT
;
A
#
# COMPACT_ATOMS: atom_id res chain seq x y z
N GLY A 1 -5.31 2.66 -10.72
CA GLY A 1 -4.98 2.50 -9.30
C GLY A 1 -4.44 3.78 -8.69
N MET A 2 -3.32 4.31 -9.19
CA MET A 2 -2.67 5.52 -8.63
C MET A 2 -3.57 6.76 -8.62
N LEU A 3 -4.31 7.04 -9.68
CA LEU A 3 -5.25 8.17 -9.73
C LEU A 3 -6.40 8.02 -8.72
N LEU A 4 -6.86 6.79 -8.49
CA LEU A 4 -7.86 6.53 -7.45
C LEU A 4 -7.30 6.77 -6.04
N ARG A 5 -6.06 6.39 -5.78
CA ARG A 5 -5.38 6.73 -4.52
C ARG A 5 -5.22 8.24 -4.38
N ALA A 6 -4.80 8.94 -5.43
CA ALA A 6 -4.70 10.40 -5.43
C ALA A 6 -6.04 11.07 -5.12
N ALA A 7 -7.13 10.60 -5.76
CA ALA A 7 -8.48 11.09 -5.48
C ALA A 7 -8.91 10.80 -4.03
N GLY A 8 -8.58 9.61 -3.49
CA GLY A 8 -8.83 9.27 -2.09
C GLY A 8 -8.12 10.25 -1.12
N PHE A 9 -6.84 10.52 -1.34
CA PHE A 9 -6.10 11.49 -0.52
C PHE A 9 -6.59 12.94 -0.70
N ALA A 10 -6.97 13.32 -1.93
CA ALA A 10 -7.54 14.65 -2.18
C ALA A 10 -8.89 14.83 -1.47
N THR A 11 -9.76 13.82 -1.52
CA THR A 11 -11.05 13.87 -0.79
C THR A 11 -10.84 13.88 0.72
N MET A 12 -9.80 13.18 1.23
CA MET A 12 -9.42 13.20 2.65
C MET A 12 -8.96 14.59 3.11
N ALA A 13 -8.25 15.33 2.24
CA ALA A 13 -7.77 16.69 2.55
C ALA A 13 -8.92 17.70 2.74
N VAL A 14 -10.05 17.49 2.05
CA VAL A 14 -11.23 18.38 2.13
C VAL A 14 -12.37 17.79 2.98
N ALA A 15 -12.16 16.62 3.58
CA ALA A 15 -13.19 15.96 4.37
C ALA A 15 -13.46 16.71 5.68
N HIS A 16 -14.71 17.11 5.88
CA HIS A 16 -15.22 17.71 7.12
C HIS A 16 -16.18 16.76 7.84
N GLU A 17 -16.72 15.80 7.14
CA GLU A 17 -17.69 14.84 7.62
C GLU A 17 -17.11 13.44 7.74
N PRO A 18 -17.45 12.65 8.78
CA PRO A 18 -16.92 11.30 8.98
C PRO A 18 -17.16 10.35 7.81
N TRP A 19 -18.30 10.45 7.14
CA TRP A 19 -18.63 9.59 6.00
C TRP A 19 -17.72 9.85 4.79
N LEU A 20 -17.25 11.09 4.62
CA LEU A 20 -16.31 11.45 3.56
C LEU A 20 -14.94 10.79 3.81
N LEU A 21 -14.51 10.70 5.06
CA LEU A 21 -13.29 9.97 5.45
C LEU A 21 -13.40 8.48 5.11
N TRP A 22 -14.54 7.87 5.41
CA TRP A 22 -14.79 6.46 5.05
C TRP A 22 -14.75 6.25 3.54
N PHE A 23 -15.37 7.13 2.79
CA PHE A 23 -15.34 7.09 1.33
C PHE A 23 -13.92 7.27 0.77
N SER A 24 -13.13 8.17 1.35
CA SER A 24 -11.73 8.39 0.98
C SER A 24 -10.87 7.15 1.23
N CYS A 25 -11.03 6.50 2.38
CA CYS A 25 -10.36 5.25 2.70
C CYS A 25 -10.75 4.13 1.73
N PHE A 26 -12.03 4.01 1.42
CA PHE A 26 -12.53 3.03 0.45
C PHE A 26 -11.93 3.26 -0.95
N LEU A 27 -11.91 4.50 -1.41
CA LEU A 27 -11.34 4.88 -2.71
C LEU A 27 -9.83 4.60 -2.78
N SER A 28 -9.11 4.93 -1.71
CA SER A 28 -7.67 4.64 -1.59
C SER A 28 -7.39 3.13 -1.58
N GLY A 29 -8.22 2.35 -0.88
CA GLY A 29 -8.13 0.89 -0.82
C GLY A 29 -8.34 0.24 -2.19
N ILE A 30 -9.38 0.62 -2.93
CA ILE A 30 -9.61 0.16 -4.31
C ILE A 30 -8.43 0.55 -5.20
N GLY A 31 -7.91 1.77 -5.05
CA GLY A 31 -6.74 2.23 -5.80
C GLY A 31 -5.52 1.32 -5.59
N GLY A 32 -5.32 0.82 -4.35
CA GLY A 32 -4.27 -0.12 -4.01
C GLY A 32 -4.44 -1.47 -4.69
N THR A 33 -5.60 -2.07 -4.54
CA THR A 33 -5.90 -3.39 -5.13
C THR A 33 -5.80 -3.40 -6.65
N LEU A 34 -6.06 -2.27 -7.31
CA LEU A 34 -5.91 -2.11 -8.76
C LEU A 34 -4.46 -1.86 -9.20
N PHE A 35 -3.55 -1.53 -8.29
CA PHE A 35 -2.16 -1.22 -8.62
C PHE A 35 -1.21 -2.37 -8.30
N ASP A 36 -1.34 -2.98 -7.13
CA ASP A 36 -0.35 -3.93 -6.62
C ASP A 36 -0.27 -5.25 -7.42
N PRO A 37 -1.37 -5.92 -7.81
CA PRO A 37 -1.30 -7.14 -8.62
C PRO A 37 -0.69 -6.92 -10.01
N PRO A 38 -1.06 -5.88 -10.79
CA PRO A 38 -0.42 -5.61 -12.07
C PRO A 38 1.07 -5.27 -11.95
N ARG A 39 1.49 -4.55 -10.90
CA ARG A 39 2.91 -4.27 -10.62
C ARG A 39 3.69 -5.58 -10.45
N THR A 40 3.19 -6.48 -9.63
CA THR A 40 3.82 -7.79 -9.37
C THR A 40 3.84 -8.66 -10.63
N ALA A 41 2.75 -8.71 -11.39
CA ALA A 41 2.66 -9.45 -12.63
C ALA A 41 3.64 -8.93 -13.69
N LEU A 42 3.82 -7.61 -13.77
CA LEU A 42 4.77 -6.97 -14.68
C LEU A 42 6.21 -7.38 -14.35
N VAL A 43 6.57 -7.36 -13.08
CA VAL A 43 7.89 -7.78 -12.59
C VAL A 43 8.17 -9.24 -12.96
N VAL A 44 7.21 -10.13 -12.70
CA VAL A 44 7.35 -11.56 -13.03
C VAL A 44 7.50 -11.78 -14.53
N LYS A 45 6.87 -10.96 -15.37
CA LYS A 45 6.93 -11.06 -16.83
C LYS A 45 8.24 -10.52 -17.40
N LEU A 46 8.76 -9.41 -16.85
CA LEU A 46 9.94 -8.74 -17.39
C LEU A 46 11.25 -9.36 -16.93
N ILE A 47 11.26 -9.96 -15.73
CA ILE A 47 12.49 -10.42 -15.10
C ILE A 47 12.65 -11.93 -15.27
N ARG A 48 13.86 -12.32 -15.70
CA ARG A 48 14.23 -13.73 -15.83
C ARG A 48 14.07 -14.45 -14.49
N PRO A 49 13.59 -15.71 -14.46
CA PRO A 49 13.36 -16.46 -13.22
C PRO A 49 14.51 -16.46 -12.22
N GLN A 50 15.75 -16.48 -12.74
CA GLN A 50 16.99 -16.52 -11.96
C GLN A 50 17.22 -15.23 -11.13
N HIS A 51 16.70 -14.09 -11.56
CA HIS A 51 16.90 -12.78 -10.93
C HIS A 51 15.69 -12.27 -10.16
N ARG A 52 14.57 -13.02 -10.19
CA ARG A 52 13.31 -12.59 -9.53
C ARG A 52 13.48 -12.38 -8.03
N GLY A 53 14.16 -13.32 -7.35
CA GLY A 53 14.39 -13.22 -5.91
C GLY A 53 15.12 -11.92 -5.53
N ARG A 54 16.23 -11.64 -6.20
CA ARG A 54 17.00 -10.42 -5.97
C ARG A 54 16.20 -9.14 -6.25
N PHE A 55 15.39 -9.17 -7.30
CA PHE A 55 14.56 -8.03 -7.65
C PHE A 55 13.44 -7.78 -6.63
N PHE A 56 12.80 -8.85 -6.15
CA PHE A 56 11.80 -8.74 -5.08
C PHE A 56 12.41 -8.24 -3.78
N SER A 57 13.63 -8.66 -3.43
CA SER A 57 14.34 -8.11 -2.27
C SER A 57 14.57 -6.60 -2.40
N ILE A 58 14.99 -6.13 -3.58
CA ILE A 58 15.17 -4.69 -3.84
C ILE A 58 13.82 -3.95 -3.73
N LEU A 59 12.73 -4.51 -4.23
CA LEU A 59 11.40 -3.91 -4.09
C LEU A 59 10.97 -3.83 -2.62
N MET A 60 11.22 -4.87 -1.82
CA MET A 60 10.93 -4.84 -0.39
C MET A 60 11.76 -3.80 0.36
N MET A 61 13.06 -3.68 0.03
CA MET A 61 13.90 -2.62 0.58
C MET A 61 13.38 -1.23 0.20
N GLN A 62 12.97 -1.03 -1.04
CA GLN A 62 12.36 0.22 -1.50
C GLN A 62 11.05 0.53 -0.75
N ASP A 63 10.19 -0.45 -0.57
CA ASP A 63 8.92 -0.29 0.14
C ASP A 63 9.17 0.05 1.62
N SER A 64 10.15 -0.60 2.28
CA SER A 64 10.56 -0.30 3.66
C SER A 64 11.18 1.09 3.79
N ALA A 65 12.10 1.45 2.90
CA ALA A 65 12.69 2.79 2.89
C ALA A 65 11.63 3.88 2.65
N GLY A 66 10.70 3.63 1.72
CA GLY A 66 9.56 4.51 1.45
C GLY A 66 8.65 4.69 2.66
N ALA A 67 8.39 3.60 3.41
CA ALA A 67 7.60 3.65 4.63
C ALA A 67 8.25 4.52 5.72
N VAL A 68 9.57 4.36 5.94
CA VAL A 68 10.34 5.17 6.92
C VAL A 68 10.35 6.64 6.53
N ILE A 69 10.73 6.95 5.29
CA ILE A 69 10.76 8.34 4.79
C ILE A 69 9.35 8.94 4.83
N GLY A 70 8.34 8.18 4.42
CA GLY A 70 6.95 8.61 4.45
C GLY A 70 6.44 8.91 5.86
N ALA A 71 6.79 8.06 6.84
CA ALA A 71 6.44 8.28 8.24
C ALA A 71 7.11 9.51 8.83
N LEU A 72 8.40 9.74 8.53
CA LEU A 72 9.14 10.92 8.99
C LEU A 72 8.57 12.20 8.37
N LEU A 73 8.37 12.25 7.07
CA LEU A 73 7.80 13.41 6.38
C LEU A 73 6.35 13.62 6.81
N GLY A 74 5.55 12.57 6.92
CA GLY A 74 4.16 12.64 7.36
C GLY A 74 4.05 13.19 8.78
N SER A 75 4.88 12.71 9.71
CA SER A 75 4.89 13.19 11.09
C SER A 75 5.36 14.65 11.19
N TRP A 76 6.27 15.08 10.32
CA TRP A 76 6.71 16.47 10.26
C TRP A 76 5.62 17.39 9.70
N LEU A 77 4.97 17.01 8.60
CA LEU A 77 3.87 17.77 8.02
C LEU A 77 2.65 17.82 8.95
N LEU A 78 2.39 16.76 9.71
CA LEU A 78 1.27 16.66 10.65
C LEU A 78 1.36 17.69 11.78
N GLN A 79 2.56 18.18 12.10
CA GLN A 79 2.73 19.26 13.08
C GLN A 79 2.09 20.59 12.63
N TYR A 80 1.92 20.77 11.33
CA TYR A 80 1.31 21.98 10.78
C TYR A 80 -0.20 21.79 10.55
N ASP A 81 -0.58 20.81 9.73
CA ASP A 81 -1.98 20.49 9.45
C ASP A 81 -2.12 19.10 8.80
N PHE A 82 -3.13 18.33 9.22
CA PHE A 82 -3.48 17.05 8.62
C PHE A 82 -3.80 17.19 7.12
N ARG A 83 -4.42 18.29 6.72
CA ARG A 83 -4.74 18.58 5.31
C ARG A 83 -3.51 18.65 4.43
N LEU A 84 -2.41 19.19 4.95
CA LEU A 84 -1.13 19.26 4.22
C LEU A 84 -0.57 17.86 3.96
N VAL A 85 -0.68 16.93 4.91
CA VAL A 85 -0.26 15.54 4.72
C VAL A 85 -1.06 14.89 3.60
N CYS A 86 -2.38 15.06 3.62
CA CYS A 86 -3.26 14.50 2.60
C CYS A 86 -3.01 15.12 1.22
N ALA A 87 -2.84 16.43 1.15
CA ALA A 87 -2.54 17.14 -0.10
C ALA A 87 -1.18 16.72 -0.69
N ALA A 88 -0.14 16.60 0.14
CA ALA A 88 1.16 16.11 -0.26
C ALA A 88 1.08 14.67 -0.80
N GLY A 89 0.33 13.78 -0.12
CA GLY A 89 0.06 12.43 -0.59
C GLY A 89 -0.64 12.40 -1.94
N ALA A 90 -1.68 13.23 -2.13
CA ALA A 90 -2.39 13.32 -3.41
C ALA A 90 -1.47 13.78 -4.54
N VAL A 91 -0.65 14.81 -4.31
CA VAL A 91 0.32 15.32 -5.29
C VAL A 91 1.35 14.24 -5.65
N LEU A 92 1.91 13.54 -4.68
CA LEU A 92 2.85 12.44 -4.92
C LEU A 92 2.23 11.33 -5.75
N PHE A 93 1.00 10.92 -5.48
CA PHE A 93 0.32 9.90 -6.29
C PHE A 93 0.02 10.37 -7.71
N ILE A 94 -0.30 11.66 -7.90
CA ILE A 94 -0.48 12.25 -9.24
C ILE A 94 0.86 12.25 -9.99
N LEU A 95 1.94 12.69 -9.37
CA LEU A 95 3.27 12.66 -9.96
C LEU A 95 3.68 11.23 -10.34
N CYS A 96 3.49 10.27 -9.45
CA CYS A 96 3.74 8.87 -9.75
C CYS A 96 2.88 8.35 -10.90
N ALA A 97 1.60 8.74 -10.97
CA ALA A 97 0.73 8.35 -12.08
C ALA A 97 1.20 8.95 -13.41
N LEU A 98 1.65 10.20 -13.40
CA LEU A 98 2.20 10.90 -14.56
C LEU A 98 3.50 10.23 -15.05
N PHE A 99 4.43 9.97 -14.12
CA PHE A 99 5.68 9.26 -14.45
C PHE A 99 5.41 7.88 -15.04
N ASN A 100 4.51 7.11 -14.44
CA ASN A 100 4.14 5.81 -14.99
C ASN A 100 3.48 5.92 -16.37
N GLY A 101 2.62 6.92 -16.58
CA GLY A 101 1.96 7.15 -17.87
C GLY A 101 2.92 7.57 -18.98
N LEU A 102 3.96 8.34 -18.64
CA LEU A 102 4.93 8.85 -19.60
C LEU A 102 6.04 7.83 -19.95
N TYR A 103 6.51 7.08 -18.94
CA TYR A 103 7.69 6.23 -19.11
C TYR A 103 7.38 4.74 -19.22
N LEU A 104 6.24 4.26 -18.73
CA LEU A 104 5.86 2.87 -18.93
C LEU A 104 5.12 2.70 -20.26
N PRO A 105 5.65 1.89 -21.19
CA PRO A 105 4.92 1.55 -22.40
C PRO A 105 3.63 0.79 -22.03
N ALA A 106 2.57 1.00 -22.79
CA ALA A 106 1.29 0.31 -22.60
C ALA A 106 1.43 -1.19 -22.94
N TRP A 107 1.94 -1.94 -21.99
CA TRP A 107 2.13 -3.39 -22.11
C TRP A 107 0.78 -4.08 -21.90
N LYS A 108 0.27 -4.74 -22.93
CA LYS A 108 -0.85 -5.66 -22.78
C LYS A 108 -0.37 -6.90 -22.03
N LEU A 109 -0.54 -6.92 -20.71
CA LEU A 109 -0.12 -8.04 -19.86
C LEU A 109 -0.92 -9.32 -20.13
N SER A 110 -2.16 -9.20 -20.56
CA SER A 110 -3.04 -10.34 -20.83
C SER A 110 -3.26 -10.53 -22.32
N THR A 111 -2.78 -11.65 -22.85
CA THR A 111 -3.16 -12.18 -24.17
C THR A 111 -4.37 -13.10 -24.08
N VAL A 112 -4.81 -13.43 -22.87
CA VAL A 112 -5.92 -14.36 -22.64
C VAL A 112 -7.22 -13.56 -22.59
N LYS A 113 -8.03 -13.71 -23.61
CA LYS A 113 -9.39 -13.15 -23.69
C LYS A 113 -10.43 -13.96 -22.90
N ALA A 114 -10.02 -14.65 -21.82
CA ALA A 114 -10.98 -15.36 -20.99
C ALA A 114 -11.84 -14.33 -20.22
N PRO A 115 -13.17 -14.48 -20.20
CA PRO A 115 -14.01 -13.60 -19.42
C PRO A 115 -13.67 -13.72 -17.93
N VAL A 116 -13.58 -12.59 -17.24
CA VAL A 116 -13.22 -12.50 -15.83
C VAL A 116 -14.03 -13.47 -14.96
N ARG A 117 -15.29 -13.68 -15.33
CA ARG A 117 -16.22 -14.59 -14.65
C ARG A 117 -15.75 -16.06 -14.69
N GLU A 118 -15.19 -16.48 -15.81
CA GLU A 118 -14.68 -17.86 -15.98
C GLU A 118 -13.38 -18.09 -15.18
N GLY A 119 -12.51 -17.09 -15.17
CA GLY A 119 -11.30 -17.09 -14.35
C GLY A 119 -11.63 -17.15 -12.86
N LEU A 120 -12.58 -16.31 -12.40
CA LEU A 120 -13.03 -16.30 -11.03
C LEU A 120 -13.68 -17.62 -10.61
N GLY A 121 -14.50 -18.20 -11.48
CA GLY A 121 -15.14 -19.50 -11.23
C GLY A 121 -14.11 -20.62 -11.04
N ARG A 122 -13.07 -20.68 -11.86
CA ARG A 122 -11.99 -21.68 -11.72
C ARG A 122 -11.22 -21.51 -10.42
N VAL A 123 -10.90 -20.27 -10.05
CA VAL A 123 -10.16 -19.96 -8.84
C VAL A 123 -10.97 -20.30 -7.58
N LEU A 124 -12.27 -20.00 -7.57
CA LEU A 124 -13.16 -20.32 -6.45
C LEU A 124 -13.44 -21.82 -6.31
N HIS A 125 -13.31 -22.58 -7.40
CA HIS A 125 -13.49 -24.05 -7.37
C HIS A 125 -12.26 -24.80 -6.86
N ASP A 126 -11.08 -24.16 -6.86
CA ASP A 126 -9.87 -24.74 -6.29
C ASP A 126 -9.85 -24.56 -4.77
N LYS A 127 -10.29 -25.59 -4.05
CA LYS A 127 -10.35 -25.58 -2.58
C LYS A 127 -9.01 -25.29 -1.92
N ARG A 128 -7.90 -25.72 -2.52
CA ARG A 128 -6.55 -25.48 -1.97
C ARG A 128 -6.20 -24.01 -2.05
N PHE A 129 -6.49 -23.38 -3.18
CA PHE A 129 -6.28 -21.95 -3.36
C PHE A 129 -7.17 -21.11 -2.44
N VAL A 130 -8.45 -21.46 -2.32
CA VAL A 130 -9.39 -20.77 -1.42
C VAL A 130 -8.95 -20.87 0.04
N THR A 131 -8.54 -22.08 0.49
CA THR A 131 -8.02 -22.27 1.85
C THR A 131 -6.77 -21.43 2.09
N TYR A 132 -5.83 -21.42 1.14
CA TYR A 132 -4.62 -20.60 1.21
C TYR A 132 -4.96 -19.10 1.32
N VAL A 133 -5.85 -18.60 0.48
CA VAL A 133 -6.27 -17.20 0.50
C VAL A 133 -6.95 -16.84 1.81
N LEU A 134 -7.85 -17.69 2.35
CA LEU A 134 -8.51 -17.46 3.63
C LEU A 134 -7.51 -17.42 4.79
N THR A 135 -6.56 -18.36 4.82
CA THR A 135 -5.51 -18.38 5.85
C THR A 135 -4.64 -17.12 5.77
N LEU A 136 -4.26 -16.73 4.56
CA LEU A 136 -3.45 -15.53 4.34
C LEU A 136 -4.21 -14.26 4.71
N THR A 137 -5.51 -14.20 4.41
CA THR A 137 -6.38 -13.08 4.80
C THR A 137 -6.46 -12.97 6.33
N GLY A 138 -6.64 -14.09 7.04
CA GLY A 138 -6.62 -14.11 8.50
C GLY A 138 -5.30 -13.62 9.08
N TYR A 139 -4.18 -14.05 8.52
CA TYR A 139 -2.86 -13.57 8.91
C TYR A 139 -2.71 -12.04 8.71
N TYR A 140 -3.10 -11.54 7.55
CA TYR A 140 -3.02 -10.09 7.28
C TYR A 140 -3.95 -9.27 8.16
N MET A 141 -5.14 -9.77 8.49
CA MET A 141 -6.05 -9.10 9.43
C MET A 141 -5.39 -8.93 10.81
N LEU A 142 -4.77 -9.99 11.32
CA LEU A 142 -4.05 -9.95 12.61
C LEU A 142 -2.83 -9.03 12.54
N ALA A 143 -2.03 -9.12 11.48
CA ALA A 143 -0.85 -8.29 11.29
C ALA A 143 -1.19 -6.79 11.25
N VAL A 144 -2.23 -6.42 10.50
CA VAL A 144 -2.71 -5.03 10.42
C VAL A 144 -3.24 -4.56 11.78
N GLN A 145 -3.93 -5.43 12.53
CA GLN A 145 -4.45 -5.09 13.85
C GLN A 145 -3.33 -4.82 14.85
N VAL A 146 -2.28 -5.64 14.85
CA VAL A 146 -1.08 -5.39 15.67
C VAL A 146 -0.41 -4.08 15.27
N MET A 147 -0.26 -3.82 13.98
CA MET A 147 0.35 -2.61 13.46
C MET A 147 -0.42 -1.33 13.83
N LEU A 148 -1.75 -1.40 13.96
CA LEU A 148 -2.59 -0.28 14.38
C LEU A 148 -2.62 -0.10 15.91
N MET A 149 -2.70 -1.22 16.65
CA MET A 149 -2.83 -1.18 18.12
C MET A 149 -1.51 -0.83 18.82
N LEU A 150 -0.38 -1.30 18.28
CA LEU A 150 0.92 -1.12 18.91
C LEU A 150 1.29 0.36 19.12
N PRO A 151 1.17 1.27 18.12
CA PRO A 151 1.43 2.69 18.31
C PRO A 151 0.52 3.35 19.34
N ILE A 152 -0.75 2.94 19.38
CA ILE A 152 -1.74 3.45 20.34
C ILE A 152 -1.33 3.05 21.76
N MET A 153 -1.03 1.77 21.98
CA MET A 153 -0.57 1.27 23.26
C MET A 153 0.73 1.92 23.74
N VAL A 154 1.70 2.09 22.82
CA VAL A 154 2.97 2.76 23.14
C VAL A 154 2.73 4.21 23.54
N ASN A 155 1.85 4.94 22.85
CA ASN A 155 1.50 6.30 23.19
C ASN A 155 0.79 6.39 24.56
N ASP A 156 -0.13 5.46 24.84
CA ASP A 156 -0.88 5.43 26.11
C ASP A 156 0.02 5.09 27.30
N ILE A 157 0.96 4.16 27.14
CA ILE A 157 1.88 3.73 28.21
C ILE A 157 2.98 4.78 28.44
N ALA A 158 3.55 5.33 27.36
CA ALA A 158 4.67 6.26 27.46
C ALA A 158 4.23 7.71 27.71
N GLY A 159 2.96 8.05 27.49
CA GLY A 159 2.43 9.41 27.64
C GLY A 159 3.05 10.44 26.72
N THR A 160 3.89 10.02 25.77
CA THR A 160 4.60 10.92 24.84
C THR A 160 4.62 10.38 23.41
N PRO A 161 4.28 11.22 22.42
CA PRO A 161 4.35 10.85 20.99
C PRO A 161 5.76 10.47 20.52
N ALA A 162 6.79 10.90 21.27
CA ALA A 162 8.18 10.59 20.98
C ALA A 162 8.49 9.09 21.06
N ALA A 163 7.81 8.32 21.93
CA ALA A 163 8.00 6.89 22.06
C ALA A 163 7.57 6.13 20.78
N VAL A 164 6.54 6.59 20.09
CA VAL A 164 6.08 6.01 18.84
C VAL A 164 7.14 6.15 17.73
N LYS A 165 7.87 7.28 17.71
CA LYS A 165 8.97 7.49 16.75
C LYS A 165 10.09 6.46 16.95
N TRP A 166 10.45 6.18 18.21
CA TRP A 166 11.46 5.18 18.53
C TRP A 166 11.01 3.77 18.17
N MET A 167 9.74 3.45 18.35
CA MET A 167 9.16 2.17 17.94
C MET A 167 9.36 1.94 16.43
N TYR A 168 8.98 2.91 15.59
CA TYR A 168 9.17 2.81 14.14
C TYR A 168 10.65 2.81 13.74
N ALA A 169 11.52 3.51 14.46
CA ALA A 169 12.96 3.49 14.20
C ALA A 169 13.57 2.11 14.48
N ILE A 170 13.14 1.44 15.54
CA ILE A 170 13.57 0.08 15.88
C ILE A 170 13.04 -0.93 14.86
N GLU A 171 11.77 -0.83 14.47
CA GLU A 171 11.17 -1.68 13.44
C GLU A 171 11.93 -1.55 12.10
N ALA A 172 12.25 -0.32 11.71
CA ALA A 172 13.02 -0.05 10.50
C ALA A 172 14.44 -0.64 10.58
N ALA A 173 15.11 -0.52 11.73
CA ALA A 173 16.44 -1.09 11.93
C ALA A 173 16.42 -2.62 11.86
N LEU A 174 15.41 -3.26 12.44
CA LEU A 174 15.23 -4.71 12.41
C LEU A 174 14.84 -5.24 11.02
N SER A 175 14.14 -4.46 10.22
CA SER A 175 13.74 -4.86 8.86
C SER A 175 14.89 -4.78 7.83
N LEU A 176 16.02 -4.15 8.19
CA LEU A 176 17.22 -4.03 7.36
C LEU A 176 18.24 -5.15 7.62
N THR A 177 18.05 -5.98 8.64
CA THR A 177 18.90 -7.13 8.98
C THR A 177 18.32 -8.43 8.46
#